data_cb77555ef1c5d5f9f23481fc3ae5ee9d
#
_entry.id   cb77555ef1c5d5f9f23481fc3ae5ee9d
#
_cell.length_a   1.000
_cell.length_b   1.000
_cell.length_c   1.000
_cell.angle_alpha   90.00
_cell.angle_beta   90.00
_cell.angle_gamma   90.00
#
_symmetry.space_group_name_H-M   'P 1'
#
loop_
_entity.id
_entity.type
_entity.pdbx_description
1 polymer ?
#
loop_
_entity_poly.entity_id
_entity_poly.type
_entity_poly.pdbx_seq_one_letter_code
_entity_poly.pdbx_strand_id
1 'polypeptide(L)'
;MIRTPEAPATGSASEQIDAKIAALGDWRGATLARVRALIHAADPDVVETVKWRGVPVWEHAGILCTGEVYKTYVKLTFARGAALDDPSGLFNASLEGNARRAIDIPESASLDEAALKALIRSAVALNTTKRTRG
;
A
#
# COMPACT_ATOMS: atom_id res chain seq x y z
N MET A 1 11.05 3.25 -30.97
CA MET A 1 11.07 2.96 -30.57
C MET A 1 11.05 2.26 -30.04
N ILE A 2 11.15 2.14 -29.69
CA ILE A 2 11.10 1.58 -29.26
C ILE A 2 11.01 1.18 -28.38
N ARG A 3 11.14 1.11 -27.82
CA ARG A 3 11.10 0.79 -26.86
C ARG A 3 10.18 0.13 -26.44
N THR A 4 9.68 -0.17 -26.77
CA THR A 4 8.65 -0.79 -26.60
C THR A 4 8.55 -1.76 -25.60
N PRO A 5 9.24 -2.65 -25.48
CA PRO A 5 9.02 -3.62 -24.53
C PRO A 5 9.09 -3.09 -23.20
N GLU A 6 9.84 -2.19 -23.03
CA GLU A 6 9.83 -1.69 -21.83
C GLU A 6 8.75 -0.80 -21.74
N ALA A 7 7.95 -0.74 -22.65
CA ALA A 7 6.83 0.12 -22.59
C ALA A 7 6.10 0.04 -21.30
N PRO A 8 5.87 -1.12 -20.72
CA PRO A 8 5.16 -1.14 -19.46
C PRO A 8 5.93 -0.44 -18.38
N ALA A 9 7.21 -0.47 -18.50
CA ALA A 9 8.02 0.16 -17.49
C ALA A 9 8.22 1.61 -17.75
N THR A 10 7.76 2.12 -18.90
CA THR A 10 8.03 3.49 -19.22
C THR A 10 7.00 4.47 -18.71
N GLY A 11 5.88 4.02 -18.22
CA GLY A 11 4.91 4.92 -17.64
C GLY A 11 5.33 5.38 -16.27
N SER A 12 4.67 6.38 -15.76
CA SER A 12 4.88 6.78 -14.39
C SER A 12 4.48 5.64 -13.46
N ALA A 13 4.89 5.72 -12.20
CA ALA A 13 4.47 4.71 -11.24
C ALA A 13 2.96 4.64 -11.16
N SER A 14 2.28 5.78 -11.15
CA SER A 14 0.82 5.79 -11.09
C SER A 14 0.20 5.10 -12.29
N GLU A 15 0.77 5.30 -13.47
CA GLU A 15 0.27 4.65 -14.67
C GLU A 15 0.50 3.14 -14.62
N GLN A 16 1.63 2.72 -14.08
CA GLN A 16 1.91 1.30 -13.92
C GLN A 16 0.94 0.65 -12.94
N ILE A 17 0.58 1.35 -11.88
CA ILE A 17 -0.40 0.85 -10.92
C ILE A 17 -1.77 0.78 -11.56
N ASP A 18 -2.15 1.78 -12.36
CA ASP A 18 -3.40 1.75 -13.11
C ASP A 18 -3.47 0.51 -14.00
N ALA A 19 -2.36 0.22 -14.70
CA ALA A 19 -2.33 -0.93 -15.60
C ALA A 19 -2.43 -2.25 -14.83
N LYS A 20 -1.80 -2.31 -13.66
CA LYS A 20 -1.85 -3.51 -12.83
C LYS A 20 -3.27 -3.78 -12.36
N ILE A 21 -3.96 -2.74 -11.91
CA ILE A 21 -5.34 -2.87 -11.46
C ILE A 21 -6.22 -3.35 -12.61
N ALA A 22 -6.05 -2.74 -13.79
CA ALA A 22 -6.85 -3.11 -14.94
C ALA A 22 -6.59 -4.57 -15.37
N ALA A 23 -5.34 -5.00 -15.29
CA ALA A 23 -4.98 -6.34 -15.70
C ALA A 23 -5.55 -7.42 -14.79
N LEU A 24 -5.81 -7.11 -13.52
CA LEU A 24 -6.36 -8.09 -12.61
C LEU A 24 -7.79 -8.46 -12.97
N GLY A 25 -8.60 -7.49 -13.36
CA GLY A 25 -9.91 -7.73 -13.92
C GLY A 25 -10.91 -8.44 -13.02
N ASP A 26 -10.65 -8.53 -11.72
CA ASP A 26 -11.56 -9.20 -10.80
C ASP A 26 -11.57 -8.43 -9.48
N TRP A 27 -12.11 -9.08 -8.43
CA TRP A 27 -12.24 -8.42 -7.12
C TRP A 27 -10.91 -7.92 -6.56
N ARG A 28 -9.81 -8.56 -6.95
CA ARG A 28 -8.49 -8.14 -6.45
C ARG A 28 -8.13 -6.77 -6.99
N GLY A 29 -8.46 -6.52 -8.25
CA GLY A 29 -8.25 -5.20 -8.84
C GLY A 29 -9.09 -4.15 -8.15
N ALA A 30 -10.35 -4.46 -7.89
CA ALA A 30 -11.24 -3.52 -7.19
C ALA A 30 -10.75 -3.25 -5.78
N THR A 31 -10.26 -4.27 -5.09
CA THR A 31 -9.74 -4.11 -3.74
C THR A 31 -8.49 -3.24 -3.74
N LEU A 32 -7.56 -3.52 -4.66
CA LEU A 32 -6.33 -2.72 -4.75
C LEU A 32 -6.66 -1.27 -5.08
N ALA A 33 -7.61 -1.05 -5.99
CA ALA A 33 -8.03 0.30 -6.35
C ALA A 33 -8.64 1.03 -5.16
N ARG A 34 -9.42 0.32 -4.36
CA ARG A 34 -10.04 0.94 -3.19
C ARG A 34 -9.01 1.29 -2.13
N VAL A 35 -8.08 0.39 -1.87
CA VAL A 35 -6.98 0.66 -0.94
C VAL A 35 -6.19 1.87 -1.39
N ARG A 36 -5.88 1.94 -2.68
CA ARG A 36 -5.15 3.07 -3.25
C ARG A 36 -5.90 4.37 -3.01
N ALA A 37 -7.21 4.36 -3.27
CA ALA A 37 -8.01 5.56 -3.08
C ALA A 37 -8.02 6.01 -1.61
N LEU A 38 -8.07 5.06 -0.69
CA LEU A 38 -8.05 5.39 0.73
C LEU A 38 -6.71 5.95 1.16
N ILE A 39 -5.62 5.43 0.61
CA ILE A 39 -4.29 5.96 0.91
C ILE A 39 -4.18 7.40 0.45
N HIS A 40 -4.64 7.70 -0.77
CA HIS A 40 -4.59 9.08 -1.27
C HIS A 40 -5.52 10.01 -0.50
N ALA A 41 -6.65 9.49 -0.04
CA ALA A 41 -7.57 10.29 0.77
C ALA A 41 -6.97 10.63 2.13
N ALA A 42 -6.23 9.68 2.70
CA ALA A 42 -5.61 9.88 3.99
C ALA A 42 -4.38 10.81 3.89
N ASP A 43 -3.67 10.75 2.77
CA ASP A 43 -2.45 11.52 2.58
C ASP A 43 -2.38 12.04 1.14
N PRO A 44 -2.91 13.24 0.89
CA PRO A 44 -2.88 13.79 -0.47
C PRO A 44 -1.48 13.99 -1.04
N ASP A 45 -0.46 14.02 -0.18
CA ASP A 45 0.91 14.21 -0.63
C ASP A 45 1.67 12.91 -0.83
N VAL A 46 1.00 11.78 -0.71
CA VAL A 46 1.64 10.48 -0.84
C VAL A 46 2.26 10.33 -2.24
N VAL A 47 3.42 9.70 -2.29
CA VAL A 47 4.12 9.43 -3.54
C VAL A 47 3.96 7.96 -3.89
N GLU A 48 3.55 7.68 -5.11
CA GLU A 48 3.45 6.31 -5.59
C GLU A 48 4.71 5.91 -6.32
N THR A 49 5.23 4.73 -5.99
CA THR A 49 6.36 4.16 -6.71
C THR A 49 6.06 2.71 -7.01
N VAL A 50 6.90 2.08 -7.81
CA VAL A 50 6.75 0.67 -8.13
C VAL A 50 8.13 0.04 -7.99
N LYS A 51 8.22 -1.03 -7.20
CA LYS A 51 9.48 -1.69 -6.91
C LYS A 51 9.32 -3.20 -7.06
N TRP A 52 10.43 -3.89 -7.04
CA TRP A 52 10.43 -5.37 -6.98
C TRP A 52 9.48 -6.02 -7.99
N ARG A 53 9.65 -5.65 -9.27
CA ARG A 53 8.85 -6.29 -10.33
C ARG A 53 7.37 -5.95 -10.25
N GLY A 54 7.09 -4.70 -10.08
CA GLY A 54 5.71 -4.25 -10.24
C GLY A 54 4.90 -4.17 -8.97
N VAL A 55 5.54 -4.14 -7.81
CA VAL A 55 4.82 -3.99 -6.55
C VAL A 55 4.55 -2.52 -6.29
N PRO A 56 3.28 -2.11 -6.15
CA PRO A 56 2.97 -0.74 -5.80
C PRO A 56 3.47 -0.41 -4.40
N VAL A 57 4.09 0.75 -4.27
CA VAL A 57 4.65 1.22 -3.00
C VAL A 57 4.21 2.65 -2.79
N TRP A 58 3.75 2.97 -1.59
CA TRP A 58 3.32 4.32 -1.23
C TRP A 58 4.28 4.87 -0.20
N GLU A 59 4.77 6.08 -0.45
CA GLU A 59 5.83 6.68 0.35
C GLU A 59 5.48 8.10 0.80
N HIS A 60 5.96 8.44 1.97
CA HIS A 60 5.92 9.81 2.46
C HIS A 60 7.01 9.86 3.54
N ALA A 61 8.15 10.49 3.20
CA ALA A 61 9.33 10.50 4.06
C ALA A 61 9.78 9.07 4.39
N GLY A 62 9.73 8.21 3.39
CA GLY A 62 10.06 6.80 3.52
C GLY A 62 8.85 5.97 3.17
N ILE A 63 9.03 4.67 3.08
CA ILE A 63 7.94 3.77 2.69
C ILE A 63 6.87 3.74 3.79
N LEU A 64 5.63 3.95 3.39
CA LEU A 64 4.49 3.75 4.28
C LEU A 64 4.03 2.30 4.19
N CYS A 65 3.69 1.87 3.00
CA CYS A 65 3.16 0.53 2.80
C CYS A 65 3.32 0.08 1.35
N THR A 66 3.15 -1.22 1.15
CA THR A 66 3.20 -1.83 -0.19
C THR A 66 1.94 -2.65 -0.40
N GLY A 67 1.51 -2.76 -1.65
CA GLY A 67 0.33 -3.55 -2.00
C GLY A 67 0.71 -4.72 -2.87
N GLU A 68 0.54 -5.94 -2.36
CA GLU A 68 0.82 -7.14 -3.10
C GLU A 68 -0.47 -7.90 -3.36
N VAL A 69 -0.55 -8.57 -4.50
CA VAL A 69 -1.76 -9.28 -4.88
C VAL A 69 -1.43 -10.75 -4.99
N TYR A 70 -2.17 -11.55 -4.23
CA TYR A 70 -2.05 -13.00 -4.27
C TYR A 70 -3.34 -13.58 -4.80
N LYS A 71 -3.37 -14.87 -5.00
CA LYS A 71 -4.51 -15.51 -5.64
C LYS A 71 -5.80 -15.31 -4.86
N THR A 72 -5.74 -15.36 -3.55
CA THR A 72 -6.92 -15.33 -2.71
C THR A 72 -7.02 -14.14 -1.78
N TYR A 73 -6.09 -13.21 -1.87
CA TYR A 73 -6.15 -12.02 -1.02
C TYR A 73 -5.22 -10.93 -1.57
N VAL A 74 -5.48 -9.71 -1.14
CA VAL A 74 -4.60 -8.57 -1.37
C VAL A 74 -3.91 -8.28 -0.05
N LYS A 75 -2.59 -8.13 -0.07
CA LYS A 75 -1.83 -7.89 1.15
C LYS A 75 -1.31 -6.47 1.17
N LEU A 76 -1.63 -5.74 2.21
CA LEU A 76 -1.13 -4.39 2.42
C LEU A 76 -0.15 -4.46 3.59
N THR A 77 1.14 -4.25 3.32
CA THR A 77 2.19 -4.37 4.32
C THR A 77 2.70 -2.99 4.71
N PHE A 78 2.65 -2.69 6.00
CA PHE A 78 3.16 -1.42 6.52
C PHE A 78 4.60 -1.63 6.96
N ALA A 79 5.50 -0.85 6.38
CA ALA A 79 6.94 -1.02 6.60
C ALA A 79 7.33 -0.89 8.06
N ARG A 80 6.65 -0.02 8.81
CA ARG A 80 6.92 0.19 10.22
C ARG A 80 5.70 -0.12 11.07
N GLY A 81 4.93 -1.10 10.63
CA GLY A 81 3.67 -1.44 11.27
C GLY A 81 3.82 -1.81 12.75
N ALA A 82 4.95 -2.42 13.13
CA ALA A 82 5.14 -2.81 14.52
C ALA A 82 5.20 -1.62 15.47
N ALA A 83 5.51 -0.45 14.94
CA ALA A 83 5.58 0.77 15.74
C ALA A 83 4.28 1.57 15.73
N LEU A 84 3.26 1.08 15.03
CA LEU A 84 1.99 1.79 14.93
C LEU A 84 0.98 1.23 15.90
N ASP A 85 0.17 2.11 16.47
CA ASP A 85 -0.99 1.68 17.22
C ASP A 85 -2.03 1.24 16.21
N ASP A 86 -2.70 0.16 16.50
CA ASP A 86 -3.73 -0.38 15.63
C ASP A 86 -4.95 -0.67 16.48
N PRO A 87 -5.63 0.38 16.95
CA PRO A 87 -6.72 0.19 17.90
C PRO A 87 -7.90 -0.60 17.33
N SER A 88 -8.07 -0.59 16.02
CA SER A 88 -9.16 -1.33 15.39
C SER A 88 -8.77 -2.76 15.05
N GLY A 89 -7.52 -3.13 15.29
CA GLY A 89 -7.09 -4.50 15.03
C GLY A 89 -7.05 -4.87 13.56
N LEU A 90 -6.61 -3.96 12.70
CA LEU A 90 -6.55 -4.25 11.28
C LEU A 90 -5.45 -5.24 10.90
N PHE A 91 -4.31 -5.16 11.57
CA PHE A 91 -3.21 -6.05 11.23
C PHE A 91 -3.59 -7.49 11.56
N ASN A 92 -3.53 -8.35 10.57
CA ASN A 92 -3.88 -9.75 10.74
C ASN A 92 -2.85 -10.68 10.13
N ALA A 93 -1.71 -10.16 9.72
CA ALA A 93 -0.63 -10.97 9.14
C ALA A 93 0.70 -10.35 9.52
N SER A 94 1.75 -11.14 9.43
CA SER A 94 3.11 -10.71 9.75
C SER A 94 3.22 -10.17 11.18
N LEU A 95 2.46 -10.74 12.09
CA LEU A 95 2.34 -10.21 13.44
C LEU A 95 3.57 -10.41 14.28
N GLU A 96 4.48 -11.29 13.85
CA GLU A 96 5.70 -11.53 14.58
C GLU A 96 6.91 -10.82 14.03
N GLY A 97 6.71 -10.00 12.99
CA GLY A 97 7.82 -9.27 12.41
C GLY A 97 8.33 -8.19 13.35
N ASN A 98 9.62 -7.89 13.27
CA ASN A 98 10.20 -6.87 14.11
C ASN A 98 9.80 -5.46 13.67
N ALA A 99 9.50 -5.26 12.40
CA ALA A 99 9.15 -3.94 11.88
C ALA A 99 7.83 -3.97 11.12
N ARG A 100 7.63 -4.95 10.27
CA ARG A 100 6.46 -4.98 9.38
C ARG A 100 5.25 -5.59 10.04
N ARG A 101 4.09 -5.09 9.63
CA ARG A 101 2.81 -5.71 9.94
C ARG A 101 1.97 -5.61 8.69
N ALA A 102 1.07 -6.55 8.48
CA ALA A 102 0.30 -6.60 7.25
C ALA A 102 -1.18 -6.84 7.49
N ILE A 103 -1.97 -6.44 6.50
CA ILE A 103 -3.39 -6.69 6.45
C ILE A 103 -3.64 -7.55 5.23
N ASP A 104 -4.14 -8.77 5.43
CA ASP A 104 -4.56 -9.62 4.33
C ASP A 104 -6.04 -9.40 4.11
N ILE A 105 -6.42 -9.06 2.88
CA ILE A 105 -7.79 -8.70 2.53
C ILE A 105 -8.32 -9.71 1.54
N PRO A 106 -9.10 -10.71 1.99
CA PRO A 106 -9.72 -11.66 1.08
C PRO A 106 -10.97 -11.06 0.45
N GLU A 107 -11.51 -11.74 -0.52
CA GLU A 107 -12.65 -11.23 -1.28
C GLU A 107 -13.84 -10.88 -0.40
N SER A 108 -14.08 -11.69 0.61
CA SER A 108 -15.24 -11.50 1.47
C SER A 108 -15.04 -10.49 2.59
N ALA A 109 -13.85 -9.92 2.69
CA ALA A 109 -13.58 -9.01 3.80
C ALA A 109 -14.33 -7.71 3.66
N SER A 110 -14.74 -7.18 4.80
CA SER A 110 -15.35 -5.86 4.86
C SER A 110 -14.29 -4.95 5.46
N LEU A 111 -13.74 -4.08 4.64
CA LEU A 111 -12.63 -3.24 5.06
C LEU A 111 -13.14 -2.03 5.86
N ASP A 112 -12.57 -1.83 7.05
CA ASP A 112 -12.88 -0.66 7.86
C ASP A 112 -12.10 0.52 7.30
N GLU A 113 -12.74 1.27 6.43
CA GLU A 113 -12.06 2.33 5.68
C GLU A 113 -11.58 3.47 6.56
N ALA A 114 -12.37 3.85 7.53
CA ALA A 114 -11.97 4.93 8.44
C ALA A 114 -10.75 4.51 9.25
N ALA A 115 -10.72 3.27 9.71
CA ALA A 115 -9.59 2.77 10.47
C ALA A 115 -8.34 2.68 9.59
N LEU A 116 -8.49 2.29 8.33
CA LEU A 116 -7.34 2.22 7.43
C LEU A 116 -6.78 3.62 7.18
N LYS A 117 -7.65 4.61 6.95
CA LYS A 117 -7.15 5.97 6.75
C LYS A 117 -6.42 6.48 7.98
N ALA A 118 -6.93 6.17 9.16
CA ALA A 118 -6.27 6.58 10.39
C ALA A 118 -4.90 5.92 10.51
N LEU A 119 -4.79 4.65 10.12
CA LEU A 119 -3.54 3.94 10.17
C LEU A 119 -2.52 4.53 9.19
N ILE A 120 -2.97 4.92 8.00
CA ILE A 120 -2.09 5.58 7.03
C ILE A 120 -1.58 6.91 7.59
N ARG A 121 -2.46 7.69 8.21
CA ARG A 121 -2.03 8.97 8.81
C ARG A 121 -1.04 8.74 9.93
N SER A 122 -1.22 7.70 10.71
CA SER A 122 -0.28 7.35 11.76
C SER A 122 1.08 6.98 11.18
N ALA A 123 1.09 6.26 10.05
CA ALA A 123 2.33 5.90 9.39
C ALA A 123 3.07 7.13 8.88
N VAL A 124 2.33 8.10 8.31
CA VAL A 124 2.92 9.35 7.85
C VAL A 124 3.53 10.09 9.04
N ALA A 125 2.80 10.19 10.13
CA ALA A 125 3.28 10.88 11.31
C ALA A 125 4.56 10.23 11.85
N LEU A 126 4.58 8.90 11.87
CA LEU A 126 5.75 8.20 12.35
C LEU A 126 6.97 8.47 11.48
N ASN A 127 6.79 8.44 10.15
CA ASN A 127 7.90 8.68 9.25
C ASN A 127 8.43 10.11 9.34
N THR A 128 7.55 11.07 9.53
CA THR A 128 7.95 12.45 9.58
C THR A 128 8.51 12.85 10.96
N THR A 129 7.95 12.24 12.00
CA THR A 129 8.37 12.57 13.34
C THR A 129 9.78 12.10 13.66
N LYS A 130 10.18 10.99 13.08
CA LYS A 130 11.46 10.46 13.44
C LYS A 130 12.59 11.40 13.15
N ARG A 131 12.38 12.39 12.28
CA ARG A 131 13.44 13.26 11.99
C ARG A 131 13.76 14.16 13.08
N THR A 132 12.86 14.37 13.96
CA THR A 132 13.13 15.31 15.02
C THR A 132 14.09 14.76 16.04
N ARG A 133 14.38 13.45 15.93
CA ARG A 133 15.28 12.92 16.88
C ARG A 133 16.64 13.22 16.52
N GLY A 134 16.84 13.64 15.42
CA GLY A 134 18.10 14.10 14.97
C GLY A 134 19.20 13.16 15.13
#